data_84048cf6eff303122c9dcca4cd010170
#
_entry.id   84048cf6eff303122c9dcca4cd010170
#
_cell.length_a   1.000
_cell.length_b   1.000
_cell.length_c   1.000
_cell.angle_alpha   90.00
_cell.angle_beta   90.00
_cell.angle_gamma   90.00
#
_symmetry.space_group_name_H-M   'P 1'
#
loop_
_entity.id
_entity.type
_entity.pdbx_description
1 polymer ?
#
loop_
_entity_poly.entity_id
_entity_poly.type
_entity_poly.pdbx_seq_one_letter_code
_entity_poly.pdbx_strand_id
1 'polypeptide(L)'
;MIELTDLWRTYQVGESEVHALHGVDLTISRGDYLAVVGPSGSGKSTLLNILGCLDRPTSGDYVFDGRDVGQLSDIERTKLRQGQIGFVFQFFHLLARLTAQGNVELPMLFAGVPRAERRTRAADALAAVGLSDRAHHRPDQLSGGQRQRVAIARA
;
A
#
# COMPACT_ATOMS: atom_id res chain seq x y z
N MET A 1 -1.89 -0.34 -15.51
CA MET A 1 -0.54 -0.73 -15.99
C MET A 1 0.48 0.15 -15.29
N ILE A 2 1.62 -0.42 -14.90
CA ILE A 2 2.75 0.30 -14.28
C ILE A 2 3.95 0.14 -15.20
N GLU A 3 4.66 1.22 -15.43
CA GLU A 3 5.89 1.23 -16.23
C GLU A 3 6.96 2.03 -15.48
N LEU A 4 8.12 1.43 -15.29
CA LEU A 4 9.32 2.06 -14.76
C LEU A 4 10.39 2.01 -15.84
N THR A 5 11.08 3.14 -16.06
CA THR A 5 12.17 3.22 -17.03
C THR A 5 13.37 3.89 -16.38
N ASP A 6 14.49 3.21 -16.37
CA ASP A 6 15.77 3.64 -15.79
C ASP A 6 15.58 4.26 -14.39
N LEU A 7 14.81 3.57 -13.53
CA LEU A 7 14.39 4.10 -12.23
C LEU A 7 15.51 3.95 -11.20
N TRP A 8 15.90 5.07 -10.60
CA TRP A 8 16.92 5.15 -9.56
C TRP A 8 16.35 5.62 -8.22
N ARG A 9 16.89 5.09 -7.15
CA ARG A 9 16.65 5.63 -5.81
C ARG A 9 17.94 5.66 -5.01
N THR A 10 18.41 6.87 -4.71
CA THR A 10 19.59 7.14 -3.89
C THR A 10 19.19 7.82 -2.60
N TYR A 11 19.72 7.34 -1.48
CA TYR A 11 19.58 7.97 -0.17
C TYR A 11 20.89 8.55 0.27
N GLN A 12 20.86 9.74 0.84
CA GLN A 12 22.02 10.34 1.53
C GLN A 12 22.07 9.83 2.97
N VAL A 13 23.15 9.16 3.35
CA VAL A 13 23.37 8.64 4.70
C VAL A 13 24.67 9.25 5.24
N GLY A 14 24.57 10.38 5.96
CA GLY A 14 25.72 11.18 6.34
C GLY A 14 26.44 11.74 5.10
N GLU A 15 27.75 11.46 4.98
CA GLU A 15 28.55 11.85 3.82
C GLU A 15 28.54 10.83 2.66
N SER A 16 27.87 9.68 2.84
CA SER A 16 27.85 8.60 1.86
C SER A 16 26.51 8.55 1.13
N GLU A 17 26.55 8.14 -0.15
CA GLU A 17 25.37 7.84 -0.95
C GLU A 17 25.12 6.33 -0.98
N VAL A 18 23.86 5.95 -0.80
CA VAL A 18 23.40 4.57 -0.91
C VAL A 18 22.40 4.47 -2.06
N HIS A 19 22.81 3.82 -3.14
CA HIS A 19 21.93 3.54 -4.27
C HIS A 19 21.06 2.32 -3.98
N ALA A 20 19.84 2.55 -3.53
CA ALA A 20 18.90 1.48 -3.19
C ALA A 20 18.24 0.85 -4.41
N LEU A 21 18.05 1.63 -5.48
CA LEU A 21 17.65 1.15 -6.81
C LEU A 21 18.57 1.74 -7.85
N HIS A 22 18.89 0.94 -8.87
CA HIS A 22 19.96 1.20 -9.82
C HIS A 22 19.49 0.89 -11.25
N GLY A 23 18.88 1.85 -11.93
CA GLY A 23 18.40 1.70 -13.31
C GLY A 23 17.39 0.58 -13.49
N VAL A 24 16.29 0.61 -12.70
CA VAL A 24 15.29 -0.47 -12.75
C VAL A 24 14.30 -0.21 -13.88
N ASP A 25 14.22 -1.15 -14.83
CA ASP A 25 13.18 -1.24 -15.85
C ASP A 25 12.16 -2.32 -15.44
N LEU A 26 10.87 -1.97 -15.41
CA LEU A 26 9.81 -2.90 -15.03
C LEU A 26 8.49 -2.50 -15.67
N THR A 27 7.79 -3.46 -16.26
CA THR A 27 6.41 -3.29 -16.70
C THR A 27 5.51 -4.29 -15.98
N ILE A 28 4.40 -3.80 -15.41
CA ILE A 28 3.38 -4.61 -14.76
C ILE A 28 2.05 -4.34 -15.46
N SER A 29 1.51 -5.36 -16.11
CA SER A 29 0.24 -5.29 -16.81
C SER A 29 -0.95 -5.49 -15.87
N ARG A 30 -2.15 -5.15 -16.32
CA ARG A 30 -3.36 -5.45 -15.54
C ARG A 30 -3.55 -6.96 -15.42
N GLY A 31 -3.78 -7.42 -14.19
CA GLY A 31 -3.97 -8.84 -13.88
C GLY A 31 -2.67 -9.59 -13.57
N ASP A 32 -1.51 -8.96 -13.72
CA ASP A 32 -0.25 -9.59 -13.36
C ASP A 32 -0.13 -9.84 -11.86
N TYR A 33 0.50 -10.94 -11.52
CA TYR A 33 0.97 -11.26 -10.19
C TYR A 33 2.50 -11.29 -10.19
N LEU A 34 3.12 -10.35 -9.49
CA LEU A 34 4.57 -10.18 -9.44
C LEU A 34 5.12 -10.49 -8.05
N ALA A 35 6.16 -11.31 -7.97
CA ALA A 35 6.93 -11.53 -6.76
C ALA A 35 8.32 -10.88 -6.88
N VAL A 36 8.65 -9.98 -5.94
CA VAL A 36 9.98 -9.37 -5.85
C VAL A 36 10.81 -10.15 -4.83
N VAL A 37 11.84 -10.86 -5.33
CA VAL A 37 12.70 -11.73 -4.52
C VAL A 37 14.14 -11.22 -4.52
N GLY A 38 14.90 -11.56 -3.47
CA GLY A 38 16.30 -11.17 -3.35
C GLY A 38 16.77 -11.14 -1.88
N PRO A 39 18.08 -11.00 -1.61
CA PRO A 39 18.65 -10.94 -0.27
C PRO A 39 18.20 -9.68 0.49
N SER A 40 18.46 -9.63 1.80
CA SER A 40 18.25 -8.41 2.59
C SER A 40 19.11 -7.26 2.02
N GLY A 41 18.55 -6.05 1.97
CA GLY A 41 19.25 -4.88 1.44
C GLY A 41 19.22 -4.73 -0.10
N SER A 42 18.60 -5.66 -0.85
CA SER A 42 18.56 -5.58 -2.34
C SER A 42 17.52 -4.60 -2.91
N GLY A 43 16.99 -3.68 -2.13
CA GLY A 43 16.08 -2.63 -2.62
C GLY A 43 14.59 -3.02 -2.72
N LYS A 44 14.19 -4.25 -2.36
CA LYS A 44 12.78 -4.72 -2.50
C LYS A 44 11.75 -3.79 -1.85
N SER A 45 11.98 -3.42 -0.61
CA SER A 45 11.08 -2.52 0.12
C SER A 45 11.08 -1.11 -0.48
N THR A 46 12.22 -0.64 -0.97
CA THR A 46 12.33 0.64 -1.67
C THR A 46 11.51 0.62 -2.96
N LEU A 47 11.63 -0.45 -3.76
CA LEU A 47 10.85 -0.61 -4.98
C LEU A 47 9.34 -0.63 -4.67
N LEU A 48 8.91 -1.42 -3.67
CA LEU A 48 7.51 -1.48 -3.26
C LEU A 48 6.99 -0.12 -2.74
N ASN A 49 7.82 0.65 -2.02
CA ASN A 49 7.43 1.99 -1.55
C ASN A 49 7.27 2.97 -2.72
N ILE A 50 8.13 2.91 -3.74
CA ILE A 50 7.99 3.74 -4.94
C ILE A 50 6.76 3.31 -5.74
N LEU A 51 6.57 2.01 -6.01
CA LEU A 51 5.38 1.49 -6.68
C LEU A 51 4.09 1.89 -5.96
N GLY A 52 4.14 1.91 -4.63
CA GLY A 52 3.03 2.36 -3.79
C GLY A 52 2.91 3.89 -3.65
N CYS A 53 3.72 4.68 -4.35
CA CYS A 53 3.77 6.15 -4.21
C CYS A 53 4.02 6.64 -2.78
N LEU A 54 4.62 5.82 -1.91
CA LEU A 54 5.05 6.20 -0.55
C LEU A 54 6.39 6.94 -0.56
N ASP A 55 7.23 6.64 -1.57
CA ASP A 55 8.51 7.31 -1.80
C ASP A 55 8.60 7.80 -3.25
N ARG A 56 9.62 8.61 -3.55
CA ARG A 56 9.89 9.16 -4.89
C ARG A 56 11.16 8.56 -5.46
N PRO A 57 11.23 8.27 -6.76
CA PRO A 57 12.51 8.01 -7.40
C PRO A 57 13.41 9.26 -7.32
N THR A 58 14.71 9.04 -7.36
CA THR A 58 15.70 10.13 -7.50
C THR A 58 15.82 10.56 -8.96
N SER A 59 15.71 9.61 -9.88
CA SER A 59 15.66 9.83 -11.34
C SER A 59 15.00 8.65 -12.04
N GLY A 60 14.79 8.77 -13.36
CA GLY A 60 14.04 7.82 -14.17
C GLY A 60 12.54 8.09 -14.14
N ASP A 61 11.80 7.34 -14.92
CA ASP A 61 10.37 7.55 -15.13
C ASP A 61 9.53 6.51 -14.40
N TYR A 62 8.42 6.95 -13.85
CA TYR A 62 7.38 6.11 -13.28
C TYR A 62 6.00 6.52 -13.81
N VAL A 63 5.41 5.64 -14.62
CA VAL A 63 4.07 5.84 -15.18
C VAL A 63 3.08 4.85 -14.55
N PHE A 64 1.96 5.36 -14.05
CA PHE A 64 0.85 4.59 -13.49
C PHE A 64 -0.44 4.86 -14.27
N ASP A 65 -0.97 3.86 -14.95
CA ASP A 65 -2.14 3.96 -15.84
C ASP A 65 -2.07 5.17 -16.79
N GLY A 66 -0.92 5.37 -17.43
CA GLY A 66 -0.66 6.44 -18.39
C GLY A 66 -0.40 7.82 -17.76
N ARG A 67 -0.29 7.92 -16.42
CA ARG A 67 0.05 9.17 -15.72
C ARG A 67 1.47 9.12 -15.22
N ASP A 68 2.26 10.12 -15.53
CA ASP A 68 3.60 10.29 -14.97
C ASP A 68 3.51 10.66 -13.48
N VAL A 69 3.88 9.71 -12.62
CA VAL A 69 3.87 9.86 -11.17
C VAL A 69 4.94 10.81 -10.68
N GLY A 70 6.04 10.97 -11.42
CA GLY A 70 7.12 11.90 -11.12
C GLY A 70 6.66 13.37 -11.11
N GLN A 71 5.71 13.70 -11.97
CA GLN A 71 5.15 15.04 -12.11
C GLN A 71 4.01 15.33 -11.11
N LEU A 72 3.49 14.33 -10.40
CA LEU A 72 2.39 14.51 -9.47
C LEU A 72 2.81 15.26 -8.20
N SER A 73 1.98 16.21 -7.78
CA SER A 73 2.07 16.82 -6.45
C SER A 73 1.80 15.80 -5.34
N ASP A 74 2.18 16.13 -4.10
CA ASP A 74 1.91 15.26 -2.94
C ASP A 74 0.42 15.00 -2.71
N ILE A 75 -0.43 15.98 -3.03
CA ILE A 75 -1.89 15.85 -2.94
C ILE A 75 -2.39 14.84 -3.99
N GLU A 76 -1.92 14.93 -5.22
CA GLU A 76 -2.32 14.01 -6.31
C GLU A 76 -1.83 12.59 -6.05
N ARG A 77 -0.60 12.40 -5.57
CA ARG A 77 -0.09 11.09 -5.15
C ARG A 77 -0.87 10.51 -3.99
N THR A 78 -1.31 11.35 -3.04
CA THR A 78 -2.18 10.91 -1.96
C THR A 78 -3.53 10.44 -2.48
N LYS A 79 -4.14 11.15 -3.43
CA LYS A 79 -5.38 10.72 -4.08
C LYS A 79 -5.21 9.42 -4.86
N LEU A 80 -4.07 9.25 -5.56
CA LEU A 80 -3.74 8.02 -6.27
C LEU A 80 -3.68 6.82 -5.30
N ARG A 81 -2.96 6.96 -4.17
CA ARG A 81 -2.91 5.93 -3.13
C ARG A 81 -4.29 5.59 -2.57
N GLN A 82 -5.09 6.60 -2.25
CA GLN A 82 -6.42 6.40 -1.67
C GLN A 82 -7.39 5.67 -2.59
N GLY A 83 -7.26 5.85 -3.89
CA GLY A 83 -8.24 5.34 -4.84
C GLY A 83 -7.81 4.10 -5.63
N GLN A 84 -6.51 3.84 -5.73
CA GLN A 84 -5.99 2.85 -6.68
C GLN A 84 -4.94 1.90 -6.11
N ILE A 85 -4.45 2.11 -4.88
CA ILE A 85 -3.38 1.29 -4.29
C ILE A 85 -3.80 0.82 -2.91
N GLY A 86 -3.88 -0.50 -2.72
CA GLY A 86 -4.08 -1.11 -1.42
C GLY A 86 -2.75 -1.64 -0.85
N PHE A 87 -2.49 -1.41 0.44
CA PHE A 87 -1.29 -1.88 1.12
C PHE A 87 -1.60 -2.95 2.15
N VAL A 88 -0.89 -4.09 2.03
CA VAL A 88 -0.89 -5.15 3.04
C VAL A 88 0.54 -5.27 3.60
N PHE A 89 0.72 -4.92 4.87
CA PHE A 89 2.02 -4.93 5.53
C PHE A 89 2.28 -6.23 6.29
N GLN A 90 3.55 -6.60 6.43
CA GLN A 90 3.98 -7.79 7.17
C GLN A 90 3.53 -7.78 8.64
N PHE A 91 3.55 -6.63 9.32
CA PHE A 91 3.13 -6.45 10.71
C PHE A 91 1.69 -5.93 10.85
N PHE A 92 0.83 -6.13 9.83
CA PHE A 92 -0.59 -5.75 9.79
C PHE A 92 -0.87 -4.26 9.91
N HIS A 93 -0.17 -3.52 10.77
CA HIS A 93 -0.34 -2.10 11.08
C HIS A 93 -1.81 -1.73 11.35
N LEU A 94 -2.50 -2.58 12.12
CA LEU A 94 -3.84 -2.28 12.60
C LEU A 94 -3.77 -1.30 13.77
N LEU A 95 -4.70 -0.35 13.81
CA LEU A 95 -4.84 0.55 14.94
C LEU A 95 -5.45 -0.20 16.12
N ALA A 96 -4.69 -0.37 17.20
CA ALA A 96 -5.06 -1.18 18.37
C ALA A 96 -6.32 -0.69 19.08
N ARG A 97 -6.62 0.61 18.99
CA ARG A 97 -7.80 1.23 19.64
C ARG A 97 -9.09 1.06 18.83
N LEU A 98 -8.99 0.65 17.57
CA LEU A 98 -10.14 0.42 16.69
C LEU A 98 -10.49 -1.06 16.65
N THR A 99 -11.76 -1.36 16.40
CA THR A 99 -12.23 -2.71 16.08
C THR A 99 -11.75 -3.13 14.67
N ALA A 100 -11.95 -4.39 14.29
CA ALA A 100 -11.70 -4.85 12.94
C ALA A 100 -12.45 -4.00 11.91
N GLN A 101 -13.76 -3.77 12.14
CA GLN A 101 -14.58 -2.89 11.30
C GLN A 101 -14.03 -1.46 11.25
N GLY A 102 -13.65 -0.89 12.39
CA GLY A 102 -13.08 0.46 12.46
C GLY A 102 -11.78 0.59 11.69
N ASN A 103 -10.93 -0.45 11.69
CA ASN A 103 -9.70 -0.48 10.89
C ASN A 103 -10.01 -0.50 9.38
N VAL A 104 -11.01 -1.26 8.96
CA VAL A 104 -11.43 -1.33 7.54
C VAL A 104 -12.13 -0.03 7.09
N GLU A 105 -12.89 0.62 7.98
CA GLU A 105 -13.53 1.91 7.69
C GLU A 105 -12.54 3.07 7.52
N LEU A 106 -11.34 2.97 8.09
CA LEU A 106 -10.41 4.09 8.23
C LEU A 106 -9.96 4.73 6.90
N PRO A 107 -9.55 3.98 5.87
CA PRO A 107 -9.21 4.57 4.56
C PRO A 107 -10.38 5.31 3.94
N MET A 108 -11.58 4.74 4.04
CA MET A 108 -12.81 5.34 3.52
C MET A 108 -13.20 6.62 4.28
N LEU A 109 -12.86 6.69 5.58
CA LEU A 109 -13.06 7.91 6.38
C LEU A 109 -12.20 9.06 5.81
N PHE A 110 -10.92 8.79 5.52
CA PHE A 110 -10.02 9.80 4.94
C PHE A 110 -10.40 10.15 3.50
N ALA A 111 -11.02 9.23 2.76
CA ALA A 111 -11.57 9.48 1.44
C ALA A 111 -12.92 10.26 1.47
N GLY A 112 -13.44 10.61 2.65
CA GLY A 112 -14.68 11.38 2.78
C GLY A 112 -15.97 10.57 2.54
N VAL A 113 -15.89 9.24 2.52
CA VAL A 113 -17.08 8.38 2.32
C VAL A 113 -18.05 8.54 3.48
N PRO A 114 -19.37 8.70 3.25
CA PRO A 114 -20.39 8.83 4.31
C PRO A 114 -20.40 7.64 5.28
N ARG A 115 -20.69 7.90 6.57
CA ARG A 115 -20.61 6.88 7.63
C ARG A 115 -21.44 5.63 7.34
N ALA A 116 -22.67 5.79 6.87
CA ALA A 116 -23.54 4.66 6.58
C ALA A 116 -22.91 3.74 5.50
N GLU A 117 -22.41 4.33 4.42
CA GLU A 117 -21.76 3.63 3.33
C GLU A 117 -20.47 2.94 3.77
N ARG A 118 -19.61 3.61 4.58
CA ARG A 118 -18.40 2.98 5.12
C ARG A 118 -18.72 1.72 5.92
N ARG A 119 -19.76 1.77 6.76
CA ARG A 119 -20.16 0.61 7.59
C ARG A 119 -20.57 -0.57 6.74
N THR A 120 -21.37 -0.34 5.70
CA THR A 120 -21.78 -1.39 4.76
C THR A 120 -20.60 -1.98 4.04
N ARG A 121 -19.77 -1.15 3.41
CA ARG A 121 -18.57 -1.60 2.68
C ARG A 121 -17.59 -2.35 3.58
N ALA A 122 -17.38 -1.89 4.82
CA ALA A 122 -16.50 -2.56 5.76
C ALA A 122 -17.07 -3.91 6.21
N ALA A 123 -18.37 -4.02 6.40
CA ALA A 123 -19.03 -5.30 6.72
C ALA A 123 -18.88 -6.30 5.55
N ASP A 124 -19.09 -5.85 4.31
CA ASP A 124 -18.94 -6.68 3.11
C ASP A 124 -17.48 -7.14 2.93
N ALA A 125 -16.50 -6.24 3.13
CA ALA A 125 -15.09 -6.58 3.06
C ALA A 125 -14.68 -7.60 4.14
N LEU A 126 -15.18 -7.47 5.37
CA LEU A 126 -14.94 -8.44 6.44
C LEU A 126 -15.61 -9.79 6.17
N ALA A 127 -16.80 -9.77 5.58
CA ALA A 127 -17.49 -10.99 5.17
C ALA A 127 -16.70 -11.74 4.08
N ALA A 128 -16.17 -11.02 3.09
CA ALA A 128 -15.34 -11.59 2.02
C ALA A 128 -14.08 -12.32 2.53
N VAL A 129 -13.54 -11.92 3.70
CA VAL A 129 -12.40 -12.59 4.34
C VAL A 129 -12.80 -13.52 5.51
N GLY A 130 -14.11 -13.81 5.69
CA GLY A 130 -14.63 -14.73 6.70
C GLY A 130 -14.48 -14.22 8.14
N LEU A 131 -14.72 -12.91 8.37
CA LEU A 131 -14.59 -12.26 9.68
C LEU A 131 -15.84 -11.47 10.11
N SER A 132 -17.01 -11.79 9.59
CA SER A 132 -18.28 -11.11 9.97
C SER A 132 -18.53 -11.14 11.46
N ASP A 133 -18.32 -12.29 12.11
CA ASP A 133 -18.48 -12.51 13.55
C ASP A 133 -17.39 -11.86 14.41
N ARG A 134 -16.34 -11.34 13.80
CA ARG A 134 -15.20 -10.67 14.43
C ARG A 134 -15.16 -9.16 14.21
N ALA A 135 -16.15 -8.59 13.54
CA ALA A 135 -16.19 -7.16 13.18
C ALA A 135 -15.96 -6.20 14.36
N HIS A 136 -16.47 -6.58 15.54
CA HIS A 136 -16.38 -5.77 16.77
C HIS A 136 -15.16 -6.08 17.64
N HIS A 137 -14.34 -7.07 17.29
CA HIS A 137 -13.12 -7.43 18.03
C HIS A 137 -12.00 -6.43 17.75
N ARG A 138 -11.19 -6.14 18.76
CA ARG A 138 -9.95 -5.35 18.63
C ARG A 138 -8.79 -6.25 18.19
N PRO A 139 -7.70 -5.68 17.65
CA PRO A 139 -6.55 -6.45 17.19
C PRO A 139 -5.94 -7.39 18.23
N ASP A 140 -5.95 -7.04 19.51
CA ASP A 140 -5.48 -7.86 20.63
C ASP A 140 -6.35 -9.10 20.90
N GLN A 141 -7.60 -9.07 20.46
CA GLN A 141 -8.57 -10.17 20.58
C GLN A 141 -8.58 -11.09 19.35
N LEU A 142 -7.73 -10.82 18.36
CA LEU A 142 -7.65 -11.54 17.09
C LEU A 142 -6.35 -12.34 16.98
N SER A 143 -6.43 -13.53 16.39
CA SER A 143 -5.24 -14.31 16.05
C SER A 143 -4.40 -13.60 14.97
N GLY A 144 -3.14 -14.01 14.77
CA GLY A 144 -2.27 -13.46 13.72
C GLY A 144 -2.91 -13.54 12.33
N GLY A 145 -3.47 -14.70 11.98
CA GLY A 145 -4.16 -14.88 10.70
C GLY A 145 -5.45 -14.05 10.57
N GLN A 146 -6.18 -13.83 11.66
CA GLN A 146 -7.34 -12.93 11.66
C GLN A 146 -6.91 -11.47 11.45
N ARG A 147 -5.85 -11.02 12.14
CA ARG A 147 -5.27 -9.69 11.94
C ARG A 147 -4.82 -9.47 10.51
N GLN A 148 -4.19 -10.48 9.89
CA GLN A 148 -3.80 -10.42 8.48
C GLN A 148 -5.02 -10.26 7.56
N ARG A 149 -6.09 -11.03 7.79
CA ARG A 149 -7.32 -10.90 7.00
C ARG A 149 -8.00 -9.55 7.18
N VAL A 150 -7.98 -8.94 8.39
CA VAL A 150 -8.43 -7.55 8.59
C VAL A 150 -7.58 -6.57 7.80
N ALA A 151 -6.25 -6.75 7.76
CA ALA A 151 -5.36 -5.91 6.97
C ALA A 151 -5.63 -6.03 5.45
N ILE A 152 -5.96 -7.23 4.98
CA ILE A 152 -6.38 -7.47 3.58
C ILE A 152 -7.72 -6.77 3.30
N ALA A 153 -8.71 -6.92 4.18
CA ALA A 153 -10.01 -6.27 4.02
C ALA A 153 -9.93 -4.74 4.05
N ARG A 154 -8.90 -4.18 4.72
CA ARG A 154 -8.64 -2.74 4.78
C ARG A 154 -8.01 -2.21 3.50
N ALA A 155 -7.19 -3.01 2.81
CA ALA A 155 -6.48 -2.66 1.58
C ALA A 155 -7.42 -2.59 0.36
#